data_d23447ef9f91ea95045d285d779d03b6
#
_entry.id   d23447ef9f91ea95045d285d779d03b6
#
_cell.length_a   1.000
_cell.length_b   1.000
_cell.length_c   1.000
_cell.angle_alpha   90.00
_cell.angle_beta   90.00
_cell.angle_gamma   90.00
#
_symmetry.space_group_name_H-M   'P 1'
#
loop_
_entity.id
_entity.type
_entity.pdbx_description
1 polymer ?
#
loop_
_entity_poly.entity_id
_entity_poly.type
_entity_poly.pdbx_seq_one_letter_code
_entity_poly.pdbx_strand_id
1 'polypeptide(L)'
;MTSALTNLFDGVAYGMLLFVLACGLAVTLGLMNFVNLAHGAFAMAGGYVCAVLVNQAGWPFFLGLPLAFVASAAIGAVLERLLYRHLYARSHLDQVLFSVGLVFMSVAAVDYIMGSSRIFIKLPAALEGQIDFFGVGIGRYRLMIIVICGLLTAVLQLILARTRFGSRLRAAVDDPRAASGLGINVPQVFAFTFAFGCGLAGLGGALSAEVLGLDPYFPLKFMIYFLIVVTVGGSSSMTGPFLASLLLGIADVAGKYYVPKMGPFVIYTLMIVILLWRPNGLFGRTAAR
;
A
#
# COMPACT_ATOMS: atom_id res chain seq x y z
N MET A 1 -26.73 -13.06 -12.29
CA MET A 1 -26.41 -11.62 -12.21
C MET A 1 -25.96 -11.21 -10.82
N THR A 2 -26.57 -11.68 -9.75
CA THR A 2 -26.21 -11.36 -8.36
C THR A 2 -24.74 -11.69 -8.00
N SER A 3 -24.26 -12.88 -8.37
CA SER A 3 -22.87 -13.30 -8.11
C SER A 3 -21.83 -12.45 -8.83
N ALA A 4 -22.10 -11.97 -10.04
CA ALA A 4 -21.18 -11.10 -10.77
C ALA A 4 -21.05 -9.71 -10.11
N LEU A 5 -22.17 -9.17 -9.60
CA LEU A 5 -22.17 -7.90 -8.86
C LEU A 5 -21.43 -8.03 -7.51
N THR A 6 -21.65 -9.13 -6.79
CA THR A 6 -20.88 -9.41 -5.55
C THR A 6 -19.39 -9.49 -5.83
N ASN A 7 -18.98 -10.23 -6.88
CA ASN A 7 -17.57 -10.34 -7.24
C ASN A 7 -16.96 -9.01 -7.69
N LEU A 8 -17.72 -8.17 -8.40
CA LEU A 8 -17.27 -6.83 -8.79
C LEU A 8 -17.05 -5.97 -7.54
N PHE A 9 -17.99 -6.00 -6.60
CA PHE A 9 -17.88 -5.27 -5.35
C PHE A 9 -16.67 -5.74 -4.52
N ASP A 10 -16.49 -7.05 -4.40
CA ASP A 10 -15.34 -7.66 -3.72
C ASP A 10 -14.02 -7.29 -4.42
N GLY A 11 -14.01 -7.26 -5.73
CA GLY A 11 -12.87 -6.83 -6.53
C GLY A 11 -12.52 -5.36 -6.33
N VAL A 12 -13.52 -4.49 -6.24
CA VAL A 12 -13.33 -3.07 -5.92
C VAL A 12 -12.78 -2.91 -4.51
N ALA A 13 -13.34 -3.61 -3.51
CA ALA A 13 -12.85 -3.57 -2.13
C ALA A 13 -11.39 -4.03 -2.03
N TYR A 14 -11.04 -5.11 -2.71
CA TYR A 14 -9.69 -5.63 -2.76
C TYR A 14 -8.73 -4.68 -3.51
N GLY A 15 -9.17 -4.09 -4.62
CA GLY A 15 -8.40 -3.10 -5.37
C GLY A 15 -8.13 -1.82 -4.57
N MET A 16 -9.12 -1.32 -3.83
CA MET A 16 -8.94 -0.20 -2.90
C MET A 16 -7.92 -0.52 -1.80
N LEU A 17 -7.99 -1.73 -1.25
CA LEU A 17 -7.05 -2.19 -0.24
C LEU A 17 -5.62 -2.31 -0.82
N LEU A 18 -5.47 -2.89 -2.01
CA LEU A 18 -4.18 -2.96 -2.71
C LEU A 18 -3.61 -1.56 -2.97
N PHE A 19 -4.46 -0.58 -3.30
CA PHE A 19 -4.00 0.80 -3.47
C PHE A 19 -3.42 1.37 -2.18
N VAL A 20 -4.13 1.29 -1.06
CA VAL A 20 -3.65 1.83 0.22
C VAL A 20 -2.37 1.14 0.66
N LEU A 21 -2.29 -0.18 0.49
CA LEU A 21 -1.06 -0.94 0.73
C LEU A 21 0.11 -0.51 -0.17
N ALA A 22 -0.14 -0.17 -1.43
CA ALA A 22 0.89 0.19 -2.40
C ALA A 22 1.17 1.71 -2.48
N CYS A 23 0.28 2.57 -1.94
CA CYS A 23 0.37 4.02 -2.15
C CYS A 23 1.65 4.63 -1.58
N GLY A 24 2.16 4.15 -0.45
CA GLY A 24 3.43 4.60 0.09
C GLY A 24 4.61 4.21 -0.81
N LEU A 25 4.59 3.02 -1.42
CA LEU A 25 5.57 2.64 -2.43
C LEU A 25 5.43 3.52 -3.69
N ALA A 26 4.20 3.84 -4.10
CA ALA A 26 3.96 4.74 -5.22
C ALA A 26 4.50 6.15 -4.96
N VAL A 27 4.41 6.64 -3.72
CA VAL A 27 5.01 7.92 -3.31
C VAL A 27 6.54 7.84 -3.32
N THR A 28 7.15 6.84 -2.71
CA THR A 28 8.61 6.72 -2.63
C THR A 28 9.24 6.44 -3.98
N LEU A 29 8.70 5.51 -4.76
CA LEU A 29 9.22 5.19 -6.08
C LEU A 29 8.83 6.26 -7.12
N GLY A 30 7.59 6.73 -7.10
CA GLY A 30 7.06 7.66 -8.10
C GLY A 30 7.53 9.09 -7.90
N LEU A 31 7.59 9.57 -6.66
CA LEU A 31 7.95 10.95 -6.36
C LEU A 31 9.40 11.11 -5.89
N MET A 32 9.95 10.16 -5.14
CA MET A 32 11.32 10.27 -4.62
C MET A 32 12.34 9.49 -5.44
N ASN A 33 11.91 8.77 -6.48
CA ASN A 33 12.74 7.87 -7.29
C ASN A 33 13.57 6.89 -6.44
N PHE A 34 13.00 6.45 -5.32
CA PHE A 34 13.63 5.56 -4.35
C PHE A 34 12.92 4.21 -4.31
N VAL A 35 13.66 3.13 -4.57
CA VAL A 35 13.13 1.76 -4.60
C VAL A 35 13.14 1.19 -3.18
N ASN A 36 11.96 1.11 -2.56
CA ASN A 36 11.79 0.54 -1.23
C ASN A 36 10.92 -0.72 -1.25
N LEU A 37 11.55 -1.87 -1.39
CA LEU A 37 10.84 -3.15 -1.34
C LEU A 37 10.41 -3.56 0.07
N ALA A 38 10.97 -2.92 1.12
CA ALA A 38 10.56 -3.16 2.50
C ALA A 38 9.21 -2.52 2.87
N HIS A 39 8.50 -1.92 1.90
CA HIS A 39 7.21 -1.29 2.15
C HIS A 39 6.20 -2.25 2.79
N GLY A 40 6.20 -3.52 2.40
CA GLY A 40 5.40 -4.58 3.00
C GLY A 40 5.70 -4.84 4.49
N ALA A 41 6.94 -4.60 4.94
CA ALA A 41 7.31 -4.75 6.34
C ALA A 41 6.63 -3.69 7.23
N PHE A 42 6.47 -2.45 6.73
CA PHE A 42 5.71 -1.41 7.44
C PHE A 42 4.21 -1.73 7.47
N ALA A 43 3.66 -2.31 6.40
CA ALA A 43 2.28 -2.79 6.38
C ALA A 43 2.08 -3.91 7.42
N MET A 44 2.98 -4.88 7.45
CA MET A 44 2.97 -5.95 8.44
C MET A 44 3.07 -5.38 9.86
N ALA A 45 4.00 -4.47 10.14
CA ALA A 45 4.18 -3.87 11.47
C ALA A 45 2.90 -3.17 11.95
N GLY A 46 2.26 -2.34 11.12
CA GLY A 46 1.01 -1.69 11.48
C GLY A 46 -0.14 -2.67 11.68
N GLY A 47 -0.22 -3.71 10.84
CA GLY A 47 -1.20 -4.78 11.00
C GLY A 47 -1.05 -5.51 12.34
N TYR A 48 0.17 -5.90 12.72
CA TYR A 48 0.42 -6.54 14.02
C TYR A 48 0.16 -5.62 15.20
N VAL A 49 0.52 -4.33 15.12
CA VAL A 49 0.17 -3.35 16.17
C VAL A 49 -1.34 -3.30 16.36
N CYS A 50 -2.13 -3.21 15.29
CA CYS A 50 -3.58 -3.22 15.38
C CYS A 50 -4.10 -4.56 15.94
N ALA A 51 -3.57 -5.69 15.48
CA ALA A 51 -3.96 -7.01 15.96
C ALA A 51 -3.70 -7.20 17.46
N VAL A 52 -2.55 -6.76 17.97
CA VAL A 52 -2.22 -6.82 19.41
C VAL A 52 -3.17 -5.91 20.20
N LEU A 53 -3.40 -4.68 19.77
CA LEU A 53 -4.27 -3.74 20.48
C LEU A 53 -5.72 -4.25 20.54
N VAL A 54 -6.24 -4.78 19.44
CA VAL A 54 -7.64 -5.22 19.37
C VAL A 54 -7.82 -6.60 19.99
N ASN A 55 -6.98 -7.59 19.63
CA ASN A 55 -7.20 -8.97 20.04
C ASN A 55 -6.72 -9.27 21.45
N GLN A 56 -5.62 -8.63 21.91
CA GLN A 56 -5.00 -8.91 23.21
C GLN A 56 -5.37 -7.85 24.24
N ALA A 57 -5.29 -6.54 23.88
CA ALA A 57 -5.57 -5.45 24.81
C ALA A 57 -7.07 -5.06 24.84
N GLY A 58 -7.91 -5.62 23.96
CA GLY A 58 -9.34 -5.35 23.93
C GLY A 58 -9.73 -3.93 23.49
N TRP A 59 -8.86 -3.22 22.80
CA TRP A 59 -9.13 -1.87 22.33
C TRP A 59 -10.13 -1.86 21.16
N PRO A 60 -10.94 -0.79 21.01
CA PRO A 60 -11.82 -0.66 19.88
C PRO A 60 -11.06 -0.68 18.55
N PHE A 61 -11.55 -1.45 17.57
CA PHE A 61 -10.93 -1.59 16.24
C PHE A 61 -10.62 -0.23 15.59
N PHE A 62 -11.55 0.72 15.65
CA PHE A 62 -11.39 2.04 15.05
C PHE A 62 -10.27 2.89 15.67
N LEU A 63 -9.89 2.63 16.94
CA LEU A 63 -8.71 3.23 17.56
C LEU A 63 -7.42 2.51 17.15
N GLY A 64 -7.50 1.22 16.85
CA GLY A 64 -6.36 0.44 16.34
C GLY A 64 -5.83 0.96 15.00
N LEU A 65 -6.71 1.47 14.12
CA LEU A 65 -6.33 1.97 12.80
C LEU A 65 -5.39 3.19 12.85
N PRO A 66 -5.72 4.31 13.52
CA PRO A 66 -4.81 5.44 13.62
C PRO A 66 -3.54 5.11 14.40
N LEU A 67 -3.59 4.22 15.38
CA LEU A 67 -2.40 3.77 16.10
C LEU A 67 -1.47 2.92 15.22
N ALA A 68 -2.02 2.06 14.35
CA ALA A 68 -1.25 1.34 13.34
C ALA A 68 -0.55 2.30 12.37
N PHE A 69 -1.24 3.37 11.93
CA PHE A 69 -0.65 4.41 11.11
C PHE A 69 0.51 5.12 11.85
N VAL A 70 0.26 5.60 13.08
CA VAL A 70 1.26 6.33 13.85
C VAL A 70 2.47 5.46 14.19
N ALA A 71 2.27 4.22 14.60
CA ALA A 71 3.35 3.28 14.91
C ALA A 71 4.23 3.00 13.69
N SER A 72 3.63 2.70 12.53
CA SER A 72 4.38 2.46 11.30
C SER A 72 5.06 3.71 10.78
N ALA A 73 4.43 4.88 10.90
CA ALA A 73 5.04 6.17 10.57
C ALA A 73 6.24 6.48 11.46
N ALA A 74 6.14 6.20 12.77
CA ALA A 74 7.24 6.39 13.72
C ALA A 74 8.42 5.45 13.42
N ILE A 75 8.14 4.16 13.16
CA ILE A 75 9.16 3.20 12.73
C ILE A 75 9.82 3.69 11.44
N GLY A 76 9.02 4.12 10.45
CA GLY A 76 9.51 4.67 9.20
C GLY A 76 10.38 5.90 9.40
N ALA A 77 9.97 6.85 10.26
CA ALA A 77 10.74 8.05 10.56
C ALA A 77 12.08 7.75 11.24
N VAL A 78 12.11 6.77 12.14
CA VAL A 78 13.35 6.33 12.81
C VAL A 78 14.29 5.68 11.78
N LEU A 79 13.79 4.73 11.00
CA LEU A 79 14.59 4.02 9.99
C LEU A 79 15.05 4.97 8.88
N GLU A 80 14.25 5.97 8.51
CA GLU A 80 14.65 6.98 7.55
C GLU A 80 15.86 7.76 8.05
N ARG A 81 15.81 8.27 9.28
CA ARG A 81 16.90 9.05 9.88
C ARG A 81 18.17 8.24 10.09
N LEU A 82 18.06 6.98 10.46
CA LEU A 82 19.20 6.13 10.78
C LEU A 82 19.83 5.50 9.55
N LEU A 83 19.02 5.06 8.59
CA LEU A 83 19.43 4.19 7.50
C LEU A 83 19.12 4.75 6.11
N TYR A 84 17.83 5.01 5.80
CA TYR A 84 17.38 5.29 4.44
C TYR A 84 17.94 6.58 3.84
N ARG A 85 18.13 7.64 4.66
CA ARG A 85 18.70 8.89 4.19
C ARG A 85 20.10 8.74 3.56
N HIS A 86 20.86 7.74 3.98
CA HIS A 86 22.19 7.47 3.45
C HIS A 86 22.15 6.71 2.11
N LEU A 87 20.98 6.18 1.76
CA LEU A 87 20.76 5.40 0.54
C LEU A 87 20.18 6.23 -0.61
N TYR A 88 19.67 7.46 -0.36
CA TYR A 88 19.06 8.29 -1.41
C TYR A 88 20.02 8.62 -2.55
N ALA A 89 21.30 8.74 -2.27
CA ALA A 89 22.34 9.00 -3.26
C ALA A 89 23.02 7.72 -3.80
N ARG A 90 22.60 6.54 -3.36
CA ARG A 90 23.16 5.26 -3.80
C ARG A 90 22.45 4.73 -5.03
N SER A 91 23.04 3.71 -5.65
CA SER A 91 22.45 3.04 -6.81
C SER A 91 21.11 2.36 -6.46
N HIS A 92 20.23 2.20 -7.45
CA HIS A 92 18.97 1.47 -7.25
C HIS A 92 19.22 0.04 -6.79
N LEU A 93 20.33 -0.59 -7.21
CA LEU A 93 20.69 -1.92 -6.77
C LEU A 93 20.98 -1.96 -5.26
N ASP A 94 21.75 -0.97 -4.73
CA ASP A 94 22.01 -0.87 -3.29
C ASP A 94 20.73 -0.67 -2.49
N GLN A 95 19.80 0.15 -2.99
CA GLN A 95 18.49 0.40 -2.38
C GLN A 95 17.65 -0.87 -2.32
N VAL A 96 17.62 -1.64 -3.41
CA VAL A 96 16.91 -2.93 -3.49
C VAL A 96 17.53 -3.94 -2.53
N LEU A 97 18.84 -4.15 -2.56
CA LEU A 97 19.53 -5.10 -1.69
C LEU A 97 19.31 -4.77 -0.21
N PHE A 98 19.44 -3.50 0.17
CA PHE A 98 19.17 -3.04 1.53
C PHE A 98 17.72 -3.31 1.94
N SER A 99 16.76 -2.94 1.10
CA SER A 99 15.34 -3.10 1.41
C SER A 99 14.92 -4.56 1.50
N VAL A 100 15.48 -5.45 0.67
CA VAL A 100 15.27 -6.90 0.77
C VAL A 100 15.86 -7.44 2.07
N GLY A 101 17.07 -7.02 2.45
CA GLY A 101 17.66 -7.37 3.74
C GLY A 101 16.77 -6.97 4.92
N LEU A 102 16.20 -5.76 4.88
CA LEU A 102 15.28 -5.30 5.91
C LEU A 102 13.96 -6.11 5.95
N VAL A 103 13.47 -6.58 4.79
CA VAL A 103 12.32 -7.50 4.74
C VAL A 103 12.64 -8.79 5.49
N PHE A 104 13.77 -9.44 5.20
CA PHE A 104 14.14 -10.67 5.90
C PHE A 104 14.35 -10.48 7.40
N MET A 105 14.96 -9.36 7.81
CA MET A 105 15.08 -9.00 9.22
C MET A 105 13.70 -8.82 9.88
N SER A 106 12.77 -8.15 9.21
CA SER A 106 11.41 -7.95 9.73
C SER A 106 10.63 -9.26 9.83
N VAL A 107 10.78 -10.16 8.84
CA VAL A 107 10.19 -11.49 8.87
C VAL A 107 10.70 -12.27 10.07
N ALA A 108 12.02 -12.35 10.25
CA ALA A 108 12.63 -13.07 11.36
C ALA A 108 12.25 -12.49 12.72
N ALA A 109 12.22 -11.15 12.84
CA ALA A 109 11.83 -10.48 14.08
C ALA A 109 10.37 -10.77 14.47
N VAL A 110 9.45 -10.67 13.50
CA VAL A 110 8.02 -10.95 13.74
C VAL A 110 7.79 -12.43 14.02
N ASP A 111 8.43 -13.33 13.28
CA ASP A 111 8.35 -14.77 13.53
C ASP A 111 8.81 -15.16 14.95
N TYR A 112 9.90 -14.54 15.41
CA TYR A 112 10.42 -14.74 16.75
C TYR A 112 9.50 -14.21 17.86
N ILE A 113 8.88 -13.01 17.66
CA ILE A 113 8.08 -12.34 18.69
C ILE A 113 6.63 -12.83 18.69
N MET A 114 6.03 -13.02 17.52
CA MET A 114 4.59 -13.29 17.34
C MET A 114 4.30 -14.73 16.92
N GLY A 115 5.34 -15.48 16.50
CA GLY A 115 5.21 -16.84 15.96
C GLY A 115 4.77 -16.86 14.50
N SER A 116 4.81 -18.06 13.90
CA SER A 116 4.55 -18.29 12.46
C SER A 116 3.05 -18.39 12.12
N SER A 117 2.15 -18.40 13.11
CA SER A 117 0.72 -18.57 12.88
C SER A 117 0.09 -17.35 12.24
N ARG A 118 -0.89 -17.60 11.34
CA ARG A 118 -1.66 -16.51 10.75
C ARG A 118 -2.62 -15.93 11.77
N ILE A 119 -2.63 -14.61 11.89
CA ILE A 119 -3.48 -13.84 12.80
C ILE A 119 -4.50 -13.05 11.98
N PHE A 120 -5.76 -13.09 12.42
CA PHE A 120 -6.85 -12.24 11.93
C PHE A 120 -7.23 -11.26 13.03
N ILE A 121 -7.74 -10.07 12.65
CA ILE A 121 -8.22 -9.09 13.62
C ILE A 121 -9.71 -9.38 13.90
N LYS A 122 -10.08 -9.39 15.18
CA LYS A 122 -11.48 -9.49 15.60
C LYS A 122 -12.23 -8.23 15.22
N LEU A 123 -13.28 -8.38 14.43
CA LEU A 123 -14.13 -7.27 14.06
C LEU A 123 -15.15 -6.93 15.16
N PRO A 124 -15.55 -5.64 15.28
CA PRO A 124 -16.73 -5.29 16.05
C PRO A 124 -17.97 -5.89 15.40
N ALA A 125 -18.96 -6.30 16.22
CA ALA A 125 -20.21 -6.91 15.76
C ALA A 125 -20.96 -6.07 14.68
N ALA A 126 -20.77 -4.75 14.69
CA ALA A 126 -21.36 -3.85 13.70
C ALA A 126 -20.80 -4.06 12.27
N LEU A 127 -19.57 -4.59 12.14
CA LEU A 127 -18.90 -4.85 10.88
C LEU A 127 -18.99 -6.31 10.44
N GLU A 128 -19.50 -7.17 11.29
CA GLU A 128 -19.76 -8.57 10.96
C GLU A 128 -21.01 -8.72 10.11
N GLY A 129 -21.02 -9.75 9.25
CA GLY A 129 -22.18 -10.10 8.43
C GLY A 129 -22.27 -9.31 7.12
N GLN A 130 -23.44 -9.42 6.48
CA GLN A 130 -23.72 -8.85 5.16
C GLN A 130 -24.93 -7.94 5.22
N ILE A 131 -25.00 -7.00 4.28
CA ILE A 131 -26.18 -6.18 3.99
C ILE A 131 -26.74 -6.67 2.66
N ASP A 132 -28.01 -7.04 2.64
CA ASP A 132 -28.68 -7.38 1.38
C ASP A 132 -29.14 -6.09 0.69
N PHE A 133 -28.56 -5.82 -0.44
CA PHE A 133 -28.92 -4.70 -1.28
C PHE A 133 -29.44 -5.22 -2.62
N PHE A 134 -30.76 -5.14 -2.84
CA PHE A 134 -31.44 -5.66 -4.04
C PHE A 134 -31.12 -7.14 -4.37
N GLY A 135 -31.01 -8.00 -3.34
CA GLY A 135 -30.67 -9.42 -3.52
C GLY A 135 -29.18 -9.71 -3.72
N VAL A 136 -28.32 -8.71 -3.52
CA VAL A 136 -26.85 -8.84 -3.54
C VAL A 136 -26.35 -8.74 -2.10
N GLY A 137 -25.77 -9.82 -1.57
CA GLY A 137 -25.13 -9.82 -0.25
C GLY A 137 -23.81 -9.08 -0.28
N ILE A 138 -23.71 -7.92 0.36
CA ILE A 138 -22.52 -7.08 0.47
C ILE A 138 -21.94 -7.18 1.87
N GLY A 139 -20.70 -7.62 2.01
CA GLY A 139 -20.01 -7.67 3.30
C GLY A 139 -19.84 -6.27 3.91
N ARG A 140 -20.32 -6.07 5.14
CA ARG A 140 -20.21 -4.76 5.84
C ARG A 140 -18.77 -4.29 5.96
N TYR A 141 -17.86 -5.18 6.28
CA TYR A 141 -16.42 -4.85 6.37
C TYR A 141 -15.83 -4.38 5.05
N ARG A 142 -16.20 -5.03 3.94
CA ARG A 142 -15.74 -4.64 2.60
C ARG A 142 -16.27 -3.27 2.17
N LEU A 143 -17.53 -2.96 2.54
CA LEU A 143 -18.10 -1.63 2.35
C LEU A 143 -17.30 -0.56 3.12
N MET A 144 -16.99 -0.85 4.38
CA MET A 144 -16.15 0.03 5.20
C MET A 144 -14.75 0.24 4.56
N ILE A 145 -14.11 -0.82 4.05
CA ILE A 145 -12.82 -0.72 3.33
C ILE A 145 -12.96 0.24 2.15
N ILE A 146 -13.98 0.09 1.30
CA ILE A 146 -14.19 0.96 0.14
C ILE A 146 -14.31 2.42 0.59
N VAL A 147 -15.10 2.70 1.62
CA VAL A 147 -15.31 4.06 2.11
C VAL A 147 -14.02 4.65 2.70
N ILE A 148 -13.35 3.91 3.59
CA ILE A 148 -12.10 4.39 4.23
C ILE A 148 -10.99 4.56 3.18
N CYS A 149 -10.75 3.57 2.35
CA CYS A 149 -9.70 3.64 1.33
C CYS A 149 -10.01 4.70 0.27
N GLY A 150 -11.28 4.85 -0.12
CA GLY A 150 -11.72 5.91 -1.03
C GLY A 150 -11.50 7.30 -0.43
N LEU A 151 -11.86 7.52 0.83
CA LEU A 151 -11.61 8.76 1.54
C LEU A 151 -10.12 9.06 1.66
N LEU A 152 -9.32 8.07 2.07
CA LEU A 152 -7.86 8.20 2.15
C LEU A 152 -7.25 8.56 0.80
N THR A 153 -7.70 7.91 -0.27
CA THR A 153 -7.25 8.21 -1.63
C THR A 153 -7.59 9.65 -2.03
N ALA A 154 -8.83 10.09 -1.77
CA ALA A 154 -9.26 11.45 -2.08
C ALA A 154 -8.46 12.49 -1.27
N VAL A 155 -8.26 12.25 0.03
CA VAL A 155 -7.46 13.12 0.90
C VAL A 155 -6.00 13.16 0.45
N LEU A 156 -5.40 12.02 0.13
CA LEU A 156 -4.02 11.95 -0.36
C LEU A 156 -3.85 12.73 -1.68
N GLN A 157 -4.75 12.52 -2.63
CA GLN A 157 -4.72 13.27 -3.90
C GLN A 157 -4.91 14.76 -3.68
N LEU A 158 -5.82 15.17 -2.78
CA LEU A 158 -6.02 16.56 -2.43
C LEU A 158 -4.78 17.19 -1.79
N ILE A 159 -4.15 16.50 -0.84
CA ILE A 159 -2.90 16.94 -0.21
C ILE A 159 -1.81 17.14 -1.27
N LEU A 160 -1.61 16.17 -2.13
CA LEU A 160 -0.57 16.26 -3.16
C LEU A 160 -0.88 17.31 -4.25
N ALA A 161 -2.15 17.47 -4.66
CA ALA A 161 -2.53 18.37 -5.74
C ALA A 161 -2.71 19.82 -5.29
N ARG A 162 -3.25 20.06 -4.10
CA ARG A 162 -3.77 21.37 -3.68
C ARG A 162 -3.03 22.03 -2.50
N THR A 163 -2.07 21.31 -1.82
CA THR A 163 -1.40 21.89 -0.65
C THR A 163 0.02 22.38 -0.95
N ARG A 164 0.52 23.26 -0.08
CA ARG A 164 1.92 23.72 -0.09
C ARG A 164 2.91 22.56 0.11
N PHE A 165 2.50 21.51 0.83
CA PHE A 165 3.33 20.32 1.00
C PHE A 165 3.53 19.60 -0.35
N GLY A 166 2.45 19.34 -1.09
CA GLY A 166 2.55 18.70 -2.40
C GLY A 166 3.37 19.51 -3.41
N SER A 167 3.28 20.85 -3.41
CA SER A 167 4.11 21.70 -4.28
C SER A 167 5.60 21.64 -3.89
N ARG A 168 5.92 21.70 -2.59
CA ARG A 168 7.30 21.55 -2.09
C ARG A 168 7.88 20.18 -2.40
N LEU A 169 7.07 19.12 -2.26
CA LEU A 169 7.49 17.76 -2.59
C LEU A 169 7.84 17.63 -4.08
N ARG A 170 6.98 18.11 -4.98
CA ARG A 170 7.28 18.10 -6.42
C ARG A 170 8.54 18.91 -6.75
N ALA A 171 8.68 20.11 -6.21
CA ALA A 171 9.88 20.91 -6.42
C ALA A 171 11.16 20.20 -5.91
N ALA A 172 11.08 19.55 -4.73
CA ALA A 172 12.20 18.80 -4.15
C ALA A 172 12.58 17.57 -4.98
N VAL A 173 11.63 16.99 -5.72
CA VAL A 173 11.83 15.81 -6.58
C VAL A 173 12.34 16.21 -7.97
N ASP A 174 11.79 17.28 -8.55
CA ASP A 174 12.16 17.74 -9.90
C ASP A 174 13.61 18.27 -9.93
N ASP A 175 13.97 19.13 -8.98
CA ASP A 175 15.34 19.63 -8.80
C ASP A 175 15.65 19.91 -7.32
N PRO A 176 16.29 18.97 -6.61
CA PRO A 176 16.63 19.13 -5.20
C PRO A 176 17.55 20.33 -4.93
N ARG A 177 18.43 20.68 -5.88
CA ARG A 177 19.39 21.79 -5.73
C ARG A 177 18.68 23.14 -5.85
N ALA A 178 17.85 23.30 -6.89
CA ALA A 178 17.05 24.50 -7.06
C ALA A 178 16.05 24.69 -5.91
N ALA A 179 15.37 23.61 -5.46
CA ALA A 179 14.47 23.63 -4.32
C ALA A 179 15.18 24.09 -3.02
N SER A 180 16.39 23.59 -2.77
CA SER A 180 17.21 24.01 -1.62
C SER A 180 17.60 25.49 -1.72
N GLY A 181 17.95 25.97 -2.91
CA GLY A 181 18.25 27.38 -3.17
C GLY A 181 17.05 28.31 -2.90
N LEU A 182 15.81 27.82 -3.04
CA LEU A 182 14.57 28.51 -2.69
C LEU A 182 14.16 28.36 -1.21
N GLY A 183 15.02 27.79 -0.36
CA GLY A 183 14.81 27.63 1.08
C GLY A 183 13.94 26.42 1.45
N ILE A 184 13.70 25.47 0.55
CA ILE A 184 12.99 24.24 0.86
C ILE A 184 13.99 23.25 1.50
N ASN A 185 13.68 22.78 2.71
CA ASN A 185 14.46 21.75 3.36
C ASN A 185 14.12 20.38 2.75
N VAL A 186 14.81 20.01 1.68
CA VAL A 186 14.59 18.76 0.93
C VAL A 186 14.69 17.51 1.82
N PRO A 187 15.71 17.36 2.70
CA PRO A 187 15.78 16.21 3.60
C PRO A 187 14.55 16.07 4.52
N GLN A 188 14.02 17.18 5.04
CA GLN A 188 12.82 17.13 5.89
C GLN A 188 11.57 16.75 5.09
N VAL A 189 11.44 17.26 3.85
CA VAL A 189 10.31 16.91 2.96
C VAL A 189 10.36 15.41 2.66
N PHE A 190 11.52 14.86 2.36
CA PHE A 190 11.70 13.43 2.07
C PHE A 190 11.43 12.56 3.31
N ALA A 191 11.98 12.93 4.47
CA ALA A 191 11.76 12.22 5.72
C ALA A 191 10.27 12.17 6.11
N PHE A 192 9.56 13.30 6.00
CA PHE A 192 8.14 13.35 6.28
C PHE A 192 7.34 12.52 5.27
N THR A 193 7.66 12.62 3.98
CA THR A 193 6.99 11.85 2.92
C THR A 193 7.17 10.35 3.11
N PHE A 194 8.39 9.93 3.44
CA PHE A 194 8.72 8.53 3.72
C PHE A 194 7.95 8.00 4.94
N ALA A 195 8.00 8.74 6.07
CA ALA A 195 7.29 8.36 7.28
C ALA A 195 5.77 8.28 7.07
N PHE A 196 5.20 9.25 6.36
CA PHE A 196 3.79 9.27 6.01
C PHE A 196 3.41 8.07 5.12
N GLY A 197 4.24 7.74 4.12
CA GLY A 197 4.08 6.56 3.28
C GLY A 197 4.11 5.25 4.09
N CYS A 198 5.03 5.13 5.05
CA CYS A 198 5.09 3.99 5.97
C CYS A 198 3.83 3.91 6.85
N GLY A 199 3.30 5.04 7.31
CA GLY A 199 2.04 5.11 8.07
C GLY A 199 0.86 4.62 7.25
N LEU A 200 0.74 5.04 5.99
CA LEU A 200 -0.30 4.56 5.08
C LEU A 200 -0.18 3.05 4.83
N ALA A 201 1.03 2.53 4.67
CA ALA A 201 1.26 1.10 4.58
C ALA A 201 0.76 0.37 5.83
N GLY A 202 1.12 0.87 7.02
CA GLY A 202 0.68 0.28 8.29
C GLY A 202 -0.83 0.27 8.47
N LEU A 203 -1.50 1.36 8.07
CA LEU A 203 -2.95 1.44 8.06
C LEU A 203 -3.56 0.45 7.05
N GLY A 204 -2.98 0.35 5.85
CA GLY A 204 -3.37 -0.66 4.86
C GLY A 204 -3.18 -2.08 5.38
N GLY A 205 -2.08 -2.35 6.10
CA GLY A 205 -1.83 -3.62 6.77
C GLY A 205 -2.89 -3.95 7.83
N ALA A 206 -3.27 -2.98 8.66
CA ALA A 206 -4.34 -3.15 9.64
C ALA A 206 -5.71 -3.42 8.99
N LEU A 207 -6.06 -2.71 7.92
CA LEU A 207 -7.28 -2.95 7.15
C LEU A 207 -7.27 -4.28 6.40
N SER A 208 -6.08 -4.77 5.99
CA SER A 208 -5.97 -6.04 5.27
C SER A 208 -6.00 -7.27 6.17
N ALA A 209 -5.75 -7.10 7.46
CA ALA A 209 -5.53 -8.19 8.41
C ALA A 209 -6.73 -9.14 8.55
N GLU A 210 -7.96 -8.65 8.42
CA GLU A 210 -9.15 -9.50 8.42
C GLU A 210 -9.33 -10.26 7.10
N VAL A 211 -9.09 -9.60 5.96
CA VAL A 211 -9.33 -10.18 4.63
C VAL A 211 -8.22 -11.14 4.21
N LEU A 212 -6.97 -10.73 4.45
CA LEU A 212 -5.79 -11.45 3.97
C LEU A 212 -5.11 -12.29 5.06
N GLY A 213 -5.37 -11.95 6.33
CA GLY A 213 -4.63 -12.47 7.47
C GLY A 213 -3.18 -11.95 7.50
N LEU A 214 -2.62 -11.87 8.69
CA LEU A 214 -1.23 -11.48 8.92
C LEU A 214 -0.41 -12.70 9.29
N ASP A 215 0.70 -12.91 8.61
CA ASP A 215 1.73 -13.85 8.97
C ASP A 215 3.11 -13.20 8.73
N PRO A 216 4.21 -13.73 9.30
CA PRO A 216 5.54 -13.14 9.15
C PRO A 216 5.99 -12.99 7.69
N TYR A 217 5.48 -13.81 6.78
CA TYR A 217 5.81 -13.78 5.36
C TYR A 217 4.95 -12.78 4.55
N PHE A 218 4.06 -12.03 5.21
CA PHE A 218 3.21 -11.03 4.56
C PHE A 218 4.00 -10.07 3.65
N PRO A 219 5.15 -9.49 4.05
CA PRO A 219 5.92 -8.60 3.19
C PRO A 219 6.37 -9.27 1.89
N LEU A 220 6.85 -10.50 1.95
CA LEU A 220 7.32 -11.25 0.78
C LEU A 220 6.17 -11.62 -0.17
N LYS A 221 5.01 -12.00 0.38
CA LYS A 221 3.83 -12.35 -0.42
C LYS A 221 3.28 -11.17 -1.21
N PHE A 222 3.22 -9.99 -0.58
CA PHE A 222 2.57 -8.82 -1.17
C PHE A 222 3.54 -7.84 -1.85
N MET A 223 4.85 -7.98 -1.67
CA MET A 223 5.86 -7.12 -2.31
C MET A 223 5.67 -7.05 -3.83
N ILE A 224 5.45 -8.20 -4.46
CA ILE A 224 5.24 -8.28 -5.92
C ILE A 224 3.95 -7.57 -6.31
N TYR A 225 2.86 -7.72 -5.55
CA TYR A 225 1.58 -7.04 -5.82
C TYR A 225 1.72 -5.52 -5.75
N PHE A 226 2.47 -4.99 -4.77
CA PHE A 226 2.72 -3.55 -4.67
C PHE A 226 3.55 -3.04 -5.86
N LEU A 227 4.56 -3.79 -6.28
CA LEU A 227 5.33 -3.47 -7.47
C LEU A 227 4.46 -3.49 -8.74
N ILE A 228 3.60 -4.50 -8.90
CA ILE A 228 2.67 -4.59 -10.04
C ILE A 228 1.76 -3.37 -10.07
N VAL A 229 1.15 -2.98 -8.95
CA VAL A 229 0.28 -1.81 -8.89
C VAL A 229 1.00 -0.54 -9.35
N VAL A 230 2.23 -0.32 -8.87
CA VAL A 230 2.99 0.89 -9.19
C VAL A 230 3.52 0.86 -10.63
N THR A 231 4.02 -0.28 -11.12
CA THR A 231 4.55 -0.38 -12.48
C THR A 231 3.45 -0.34 -13.53
N VAL A 232 2.33 -1.03 -13.31
CA VAL A 232 1.16 -1.01 -14.19
C VAL A 232 0.50 0.37 -14.20
N GLY A 233 0.41 1.01 -13.02
CA GLY A 233 -0.15 2.36 -12.90
C GLY A 233 0.72 3.43 -13.54
N GLY A 234 2.04 3.24 -13.50
CA GLY A 234 3.04 4.24 -13.84
C GLY A 234 3.35 5.15 -12.64
N SER A 235 4.62 5.56 -12.53
CA SER A 235 5.14 6.31 -11.37
C SER A 235 4.92 7.82 -11.44
N SER A 236 4.39 8.36 -12.54
CA SER A 236 4.29 9.82 -12.76
C SER A 236 3.14 10.51 -12.01
N SER A 237 2.16 9.76 -11.51
CA SER A 237 1.00 10.30 -10.79
C SER A 237 0.39 9.26 -9.85
N MET A 238 -0.36 9.70 -8.84
CA MET A 238 -1.09 8.79 -7.93
C MET A 238 -2.36 8.21 -8.54
N THR A 239 -2.90 8.83 -9.58
CA THR A 239 -4.10 8.34 -10.29
C THR A 239 -3.82 7.04 -11.04
N GLY A 240 -2.61 6.89 -11.57
CA GLY A 240 -2.19 5.67 -12.26
C GLY A 240 -2.23 4.43 -11.36
N PRO A 241 -1.47 4.39 -10.26
CA PRO A 241 -1.52 3.29 -9.29
C PRO A 241 -2.92 3.03 -8.72
N PHE A 242 -3.74 4.08 -8.51
CA PHE A 242 -5.12 3.92 -8.06
C PHE A 242 -5.98 3.15 -9.07
N LEU A 243 -5.98 3.56 -10.33
CA LEU A 243 -6.76 2.89 -11.37
C LEU A 243 -6.20 1.49 -11.68
N ALA A 244 -4.88 1.34 -11.66
CA ALA A 244 -4.23 0.03 -11.80
C ALA A 244 -4.63 -0.93 -10.68
N SER A 245 -4.65 -0.48 -9.42
CA SER A 245 -5.05 -1.32 -8.29
C SER A 245 -6.50 -1.77 -8.37
N LEU A 246 -7.41 -0.89 -8.82
CA LEU A 246 -8.82 -1.26 -9.05
C LEU A 246 -8.94 -2.32 -10.15
N LEU A 247 -8.29 -2.09 -11.28
CA LEU A 247 -8.29 -3.05 -12.39
C LEU A 247 -7.73 -4.42 -11.96
N LEU A 248 -6.58 -4.41 -11.28
CA LEU A 248 -5.91 -5.61 -10.80
C LEU A 248 -6.74 -6.33 -9.72
N GLY A 249 -7.36 -5.58 -8.79
CA GLY A 249 -8.21 -6.14 -7.76
C GLY A 249 -9.46 -6.81 -8.31
N ILE A 250 -10.13 -6.17 -9.27
CA ILE A 250 -11.30 -6.75 -9.95
C ILE A 250 -10.89 -8.00 -10.73
N ALA A 251 -9.78 -7.93 -11.47
CA ALA A 251 -9.29 -9.05 -12.26
C ALA A 251 -8.85 -10.25 -11.39
N ASP A 252 -8.19 -9.99 -10.26
CA ASP A 252 -7.74 -11.03 -9.33
C ASP A 252 -8.93 -11.78 -8.69
N VAL A 253 -9.93 -11.03 -8.20
CA VAL A 253 -11.13 -11.62 -7.60
C VAL A 253 -11.95 -12.37 -8.65
N ALA A 254 -12.17 -11.78 -9.83
CA ALA A 254 -12.88 -12.44 -10.93
C ALA A 254 -12.14 -13.71 -11.39
N GLY A 255 -10.81 -13.64 -11.53
CA GLY A 255 -9.98 -14.78 -11.91
C GLY A 255 -10.09 -15.93 -10.92
N LYS A 256 -10.00 -15.66 -9.64
CA LYS A 256 -10.16 -16.68 -8.58
C LYS A 256 -11.55 -17.29 -8.51
N TYR A 257 -12.59 -16.51 -8.87
CA TYR A 257 -13.96 -16.98 -8.87
C TYR A 257 -14.31 -17.80 -10.12
N TYR A 258 -14.05 -17.25 -11.34
CA TYR A 258 -14.46 -17.89 -12.58
C TYR A 258 -13.51 -18.97 -13.06
N VAL A 259 -12.20 -18.85 -12.79
CA VAL A 259 -11.16 -19.79 -13.20
C VAL A 259 -10.23 -20.11 -12.02
N PRO A 260 -10.70 -20.82 -10.98
CA PRO A 260 -9.95 -21.02 -9.73
C PRO A 260 -8.53 -21.58 -9.91
N LYS A 261 -8.37 -22.51 -10.87
CA LYS A 261 -7.08 -23.14 -11.18
C LYS A 261 -6.05 -22.16 -11.74
N MET A 262 -6.50 -21.10 -12.45
CA MET A 262 -5.66 -20.08 -13.07
C MET A 262 -5.69 -18.76 -12.31
N GLY A 263 -6.56 -18.64 -11.28
CA GLY A 263 -6.77 -17.41 -10.53
C GLY A 263 -5.49 -16.70 -10.10
N PRO A 264 -4.51 -17.41 -9.48
CA PRO A 264 -3.25 -16.78 -9.07
C PRO A 264 -2.41 -16.21 -10.23
N PHE A 265 -2.59 -16.72 -11.44
CA PHE A 265 -1.83 -16.25 -12.62
C PHE A 265 -2.46 -15.02 -13.30
N VAL A 266 -3.73 -14.74 -13.05
CA VAL A 266 -4.47 -13.66 -13.74
C VAL A 266 -3.80 -12.30 -13.54
N ILE A 267 -3.40 -11.96 -12.33
CA ILE A 267 -2.78 -10.67 -12.03
C ILE A 267 -1.41 -10.51 -12.73
N TYR A 268 -0.62 -11.59 -12.80
CA TYR A 268 0.68 -11.58 -13.48
C TYR A 268 0.52 -11.51 -15.00
N THR A 269 -0.43 -12.27 -15.56
CA THR A 269 -0.74 -12.24 -16.98
C THR A 269 -1.21 -10.84 -17.39
N LEU A 270 -2.09 -10.24 -16.61
CA LEU A 270 -2.58 -8.88 -16.86
C LEU A 270 -1.44 -7.86 -16.81
N MET A 271 -0.54 -7.97 -15.84
CA MET A 271 0.66 -7.14 -15.75
C MET A 271 1.50 -7.27 -17.03
N ILE A 272 1.82 -8.49 -17.46
CA ILE A 272 2.64 -8.73 -18.66
C ILE A 272 1.97 -8.12 -19.89
N VAL A 273 0.69 -8.35 -20.09
CA VAL A 273 -0.06 -7.82 -21.24
C VAL A 273 -0.03 -6.29 -21.24
N ILE A 274 -0.29 -5.65 -20.09
CA ILE A 274 -0.29 -4.19 -19.98
C ILE A 274 1.10 -3.62 -20.26
N LEU A 275 2.17 -4.21 -19.68
CA LEU A 275 3.52 -3.70 -19.85
C LEU A 275 4.08 -3.96 -21.25
N LEU A 276 3.68 -5.02 -21.94
CA LEU A 276 3.99 -5.23 -23.37
C LEU A 276 3.33 -4.17 -24.26
N TRP A 277 2.11 -3.75 -23.92
CA TRP A 277 1.38 -2.71 -24.66
C TRP A 277 1.83 -1.30 -24.27
N ARG A 278 2.05 -1.06 -22.95
CA ARG A 278 2.43 0.23 -22.36
C ARG A 278 3.61 0.04 -21.40
N PRO A 279 4.87 0.04 -21.86
CA PRO A 279 6.04 -0.25 -21.03
C PRO A 279 6.26 0.75 -19.88
N ASN A 280 5.73 1.97 -19.99
CA ASN A 280 5.79 2.98 -18.93
C ASN A 280 4.57 2.95 -17.98
N GLY A 281 3.75 1.90 -18.07
CA GLY A 281 2.49 1.81 -17.36
C GLY A 281 1.35 2.58 -18.04
N LEU A 282 0.12 2.40 -17.53
CA LEU A 282 -1.10 2.97 -18.14
C LEU A 282 -1.07 4.50 -18.22
N PHE A 283 -0.49 5.16 -17.21
CA PHE A 283 -0.44 6.61 -17.06
C PHE A 283 1.00 7.15 -16.96
N GLY A 284 2.00 6.35 -17.36
CA GLY A 284 3.38 6.80 -17.46
C GLY A 284 3.53 7.89 -18.55
N ARG A 285 4.32 8.93 -18.26
CA ARG A 285 4.70 9.92 -19.29
C ARG A 285 5.53 9.20 -20.36
N THR A 286 5.07 9.23 -21.59
CA THR A 286 5.95 8.97 -22.72
C THR A 286 7.02 10.05 -22.71
N ALA A 287 8.29 9.65 -22.48
CA ALA A 287 9.40 10.55 -22.72
C ALA A 287 9.26 11.03 -24.19
N ALA A 288 9.03 12.32 -24.35
CA ALA A 288 9.15 12.92 -25.68
C ALA A 288 10.60 12.65 -26.15
N ARG A 289 10.70 11.87 -27.23
CA ARG A 289 11.97 11.63 -27.92
C ARG A 289 12.47 12.91 -28.56
#